data_8d988d08d84bd2814cd814a526b2adee
#
_entry.id   8d988d08d84bd2814cd814a526b2adee
#
_cell.length_a   1.000
_cell.length_b   1.000
_cell.length_c   1.000
_cell.angle_alpha   90.00
_cell.angle_beta   90.00
_cell.angle_gamma   90.00
#
_symmetry.space_group_name_H-M   'P 1'
#
loop_
_entity.id
_entity.type
_entity.pdbx_description
1 polymer ?
#
loop_
_entity_poly.entity_id
_entity_poly.type
_entity_poly.pdbx_seq_one_letter_code
_entity_poly.pdbx_strand_id
1 'polypeptide(L)'
;MRKIFQYILMTVALVATAACSSELDEVLQPAGNGSLQFVVSDFPAFGESPDTRVIGTQDVGKTAWDIDDQIIVTLTSKKFGAQSTVLTYNGTSWSTAVSFLYLDNETPAVSAIYAPCYEVTEDGVMKLKSGMQLGMTEYIPADCSIANGSISINFTGVKRTYSRLRIAADAGQKLAVTTTGFTPAGATEVATEPYTLTANANGNAFLYGTFAVGATVSVCNGNVEMESHTFTNATEERVSYALDATYPYLTFTASAAQTMKINTYSSYVLDESMQYSVNGGEWVQLTAETAITFGGDNGTLRLRGKSANGTAKSDLSRAQISFGDDNVQVACSGDICTLVDYENHATVSTANARFCRLFLGCGSLTSAPELPATTLANHCYNNMFRSCTSLTAAPELPATTLTEYCYYMMFYNCTSLTVAPELPATTLADHCYENMFTQCTSLTVAPELPATTLADDCYRSMFYDCTNLTTAPELPAATLADRCYRYMFWNCPNLTMAPELPATTLARYCYANMFYGCTSLTTAPELPATTLVDHCYYEMFQNCTNLRNIIVLATDISAKDCLTDWVSGVASTGTFTKASSLVQGSEAGQIPTGTSGIPEGWTVVDK
;
A
#
# COMPACT_ATOMS: atom_id res chain seq x y z
N MET A 1 5.30 -3.16 59.53
CA MET A 1 4.61 -3.59 60.75
C MET A 1 3.12 -3.95 60.55
N ARG A 2 2.35 -3.36 59.65
CA ARG A 2 0.95 -3.76 59.40
C ARG A 2 0.78 -5.14 58.71
N LYS A 3 1.71 -5.57 57.83
CA LYS A 3 1.66 -6.87 57.13
C LYS A 3 1.99 -8.09 58.03
N ILE A 4 2.77 -7.89 59.09
CA ILE A 4 3.12 -8.97 60.06
C ILE A 4 1.93 -9.26 60.99
N PHE A 5 1.07 -8.29 61.24
CA PHE A 5 -0.10 -8.45 62.11
C PHE A 5 -1.24 -9.25 61.42
N GLN A 6 -1.36 -9.21 60.13
CA GLN A 6 -2.38 -10.00 59.39
C GLN A 6 -2.03 -11.51 59.33
N TYR A 7 -0.74 -11.86 59.17
CA TYR A 7 -0.33 -13.27 59.19
C TYR A 7 -0.52 -13.91 60.57
N ILE A 8 -0.33 -13.16 61.64
CA ILE A 8 -0.55 -13.65 63.01
C ILE A 8 -2.05 -13.82 63.31
N LEU A 9 -2.92 -13.00 62.72
CA LEU A 9 -4.38 -13.09 62.93
C LEU A 9 -4.98 -14.31 62.24
N MET A 10 -4.48 -14.70 61.03
CA MET A 10 -4.96 -15.89 60.34
C MET A 10 -4.55 -17.21 61.05
N THR A 11 -3.33 -17.26 61.62
CA THR A 11 -2.91 -18.44 62.40
C THR A 11 -3.65 -18.57 63.73
N VAL A 12 -4.07 -17.45 64.34
CA VAL A 12 -4.84 -17.47 65.61
C VAL A 12 -6.31 -17.78 65.39
N ALA A 13 -6.90 -17.36 64.27
CA ALA A 13 -8.31 -17.69 63.92
C ALA A 13 -8.54 -19.18 63.64
N LEU A 14 -7.54 -19.87 63.05
CA LEU A 14 -7.61 -21.33 62.79
C LEU A 14 -7.52 -22.16 64.07
N VAL A 15 -6.88 -21.63 65.13
CA VAL A 15 -6.75 -22.36 66.39
C VAL A 15 -7.98 -22.17 67.30
N ALA A 16 -8.77 -21.10 67.12
CA ALA A 16 -9.93 -20.80 67.98
C ALA A 16 -11.22 -21.58 67.60
N THR A 17 -11.34 -22.19 66.41
CA THR A 17 -12.50 -22.99 66.00
C THR A 17 -12.34 -24.50 66.23
N ALA A 18 -11.20 -24.95 66.73
CA ALA A 18 -10.88 -26.37 66.97
C ALA A 18 -11.25 -26.89 68.37
N ALA A 19 -12.04 -26.13 69.18
CA ALA A 19 -12.28 -26.45 70.57
C ALA A 19 -13.63 -27.12 70.90
N CYS A 20 -14.32 -27.72 69.97
CA CYS A 20 -15.54 -28.49 70.24
C CYS A 20 -15.83 -29.56 69.20
N SER A 21 -15.13 -30.68 69.20
CA SER A 21 -15.66 -32.02 68.87
C SER A 21 -14.55 -33.06 69.14
N SER A 22 -14.97 -34.15 69.79
CA SER A 22 -14.12 -35.24 70.27
C SER A 22 -13.73 -36.27 69.19
N GLU A 23 -13.22 -35.83 68.04
CA GLU A 23 -12.54 -36.63 67.03
C GLU A 23 -11.42 -35.84 66.38
N LEU A 24 -10.45 -35.42 67.21
CA LEU A 24 -9.29 -34.69 66.78
C LEU A 24 -8.01 -35.32 67.30
N ASP A 25 -7.61 -36.39 66.65
CA ASP A 25 -6.22 -36.83 66.68
C ASP A 25 -5.72 -37.17 65.27
N GLU A 26 -5.95 -36.29 64.29
CA GLU A 26 -5.03 -36.20 63.15
C GLU A 26 -4.35 -34.82 63.22
N VAL A 27 -3.13 -34.85 63.70
CA VAL A 27 -2.24 -33.69 63.77
C VAL A 27 -2.13 -33.10 62.38
N LEU A 28 -2.59 -31.85 62.21
CA LEU A 28 -2.36 -31.06 61.03
C LEU A 28 -0.84 -30.77 60.97
N GLN A 29 -0.07 -31.68 60.41
CA GLN A 29 1.29 -31.36 59.99
C GLN A 29 1.19 -30.80 58.57
N PRO A 30 1.78 -29.61 58.29
CA PRO A 30 2.09 -29.24 56.91
C PRO A 30 2.93 -30.37 56.33
N ALA A 31 2.59 -30.81 55.13
CA ALA A 31 3.28 -31.91 54.48
C ALA A 31 4.80 -31.72 54.55
N GLY A 32 5.47 -32.57 55.32
CA GLY A 32 6.89 -32.67 55.48
C GLY A 32 7.66 -31.39 55.81
N ASN A 33 8.72 -31.49 56.60
CA ASN A 33 9.69 -30.44 56.94
C ASN A 33 10.52 -29.91 55.75
N GLY A 34 10.01 -30.01 54.49
CA GLY A 34 10.65 -29.53 53.29
C GLY A 34 9.66 -28.71 52.48
N SER A 35 10.01 -27.49 52.09
CA SER A 35 9.29 -26.72 51.04
C SER A 35 9.14 -27.59 49.80
N LEU A 36 7.93 -27.71 49.25
CA LEU A 36 7.69 -28.38 47.96
C LEU A 36 8.71 -27.87 46.95
N GLN A 37 9.39 -28.80 46.30
CA GLN A 37 10.32 -28.48 45.21
C GLN A 37 9.53 -28.40 43.92
N PHE A 38 9.80 -27.37 43.10
CA PHE A 38 9.17 -27.23 41.79
C PHE A 38 10.18 -27.51 40.70
N VAL A 39 9.91 -28.48 39.86
CA VAL A 39 10.74 -28.83 38.71
C VAL A 39 9.94 -28.46 37.47
N VAL A 40 10.34 -27.41 36.76
CA VAL A 40 9.66 -26.91 35.55
C VAL A 40 10.55 -27.24 34.36
N SER A 41 9.95 -27.78 33.29
CA SER A 41 10.64 -28.04 32.03
C SER A 41 10.99 -26.75 31.30
N ASP A 42 11.77 -26.86 30.21
CA ASP A 42 12.05 -25.75 29.30
C ASP A 42 10.75 -25.16 28.71
N PHE A 43 10.84 -23.90 28.26
CA PHE A 43 9.72 -23.24 27.60
C PHE A 43 9.43 -23.92 26.26
N PRO A 44 8.17 -24.30 25.95
CA PRO A 44 7.84 -24.91 24.69
C PRO A 44 7.74 -23.82 23.61
N ALA A 45 8.72 -23.69 22.72
CA ALA A 45 8.68 -22.78 21.60
C ALA A 45 7.40 -22.92 20.77
N PHE A 46 6.92 -21.84 20.13
CA PHE A 46 5.62 -21.84 19.41
C PHE A 46 5.59 -22.85 18.27
N GLY A 47 6.69 -23.10 17.62
CA GLY A 47 6.84 -24.03 16.49
C GLY A 47 7.75 -23.45 15.42
N GLU A 48 8.25 -24.29 14.54
CA GLU A 48 9.20 -23.92 13.48
C GLU A 48 8.52 -23.51 12.15
N SER A 49 7.19 -23.35 12.12
CA SER A 49 6.52 -22.94 10.87
C SER A 49 6.84 -21.48 10.59
N PRO A 50 7.59 -21.16 9.51
CA PRO A 50 7.82 -19.77 9.13
C PRO A 50 6.47 -19.13 8.80
N ASP A 51 6.34 -17.84 9.15
CA ASP A 51 5.20 -17.02 8.70
C ASP A 51 5.07 -17.18 7.19
N THR A 52 3.92 -17.59 6.70
CA THR A 52 3.66 -17.80 5.27
C THR A 52 3.64 -16.51 4.46
N ARG A 53 3.67 -15.36 5.14
CA ARG A 53 3.87 -14.02 4.57
C ARG A 53 4.88 -13.27 5.43
N VAL A 54 6.04 -12.98 4.86
CA VAL A 54 7.08 -12.18 5.51
C VAL A 54 6.71 -10.70 5.38
N ILE A 55 6.09 -10.14 6.41
CA ILE A 55 5.84 -8.71 6.54
C ILE A 55 6.55 -8.25 7.80
N GLY A 56 7.46 -7.27 7.66
CA GLY A 56 8.21 -6.69 8.76
C GLY A 56 9.25 -7.63 9.40
N THR A 57 9.75 -7.25 10.57
CA THR A 57 10.74 -8.03 11.33
C THR A 57 10.09 -9.31 11.85
N GLN A 58 10.63 -10.46 11.49
CA GLN A 58 10.17 -11.75 12.03
C GLN A 58 10.34 -11.76 13.55
N ASP A 59 9.25 -11.97 14.27
CA ASP A 59 9.25 -12.24 15.70
C ASP A 59 8.87 -13.72 15.89
N VAL A 60 9.86 -14.55 16.16
CA VAL A 60 9.65 -16.00 16.39
C VAL A 60 8.87 -16.28 17.67
N GLY A 61 8.58 -15.23 18.45
CA GLY A 61 7.96 -15.34 19.76
C GLY A 61 8.95 -15.79 20.82
N LYS A 62 8.42 -16.11 22.00
CA LYS A 62 9.20 -16.57 23.16
C LYS A 62 9.72 -17.99 22.93
N THR A 63 11.02 -18.20 23.17
CA THR A 63 11.71 -19.49 22.98
C THR A 63 12.32 -20.07 24.27
N ALA A 64 12.41 -19.26 25.32
CA ALA A 64 12.96 -19.65 26.64
C ALA A 64 12.22 -18.90 27.74
N TRP A 65 12.39 -19.36 28.98
CA TRP A 65 11.94 -18.65 30.16
C TRP A 65 12.78 -17.38 30.37
N ASP A 66 12.11 -16.26 30.63
CA ASP A 66 12.74 -14.99 31.01
C ASP A 66 12.64 -14.78 32.52
N ILE A 67 13.57 -14.01 33.10
CA ILE A 67 13.46 -13.56 34.48
C ILE A 67 12.11 -12.87 34.69
N ASP A 68 11.46 -13.15 35.83
CA ASP A 68 10.14 -12.70 36.23
C ASP A 68 8.95 -13.35 35.45
N ASP A 69 9.21 -14.36 34.60
CA ASP A 69 8.12 -15.20 34.10
C ASP A 69 7.36 -15.86 35.24
N GLN A 70 6.05 -15.97 35.02
CA GLN A 70 5.14 -16.48 36.04
C GLN A 70 4.32 -17.66 35.51
N ILE A 71 4.25 -18.73 36.31
CA ILE A 71 3.37 -19.88 36.11
C ILE A 71 2.38 -19.91 37.26
N ILE A 72 1.09 -20.07 36.95
CA ILE A 72 0.07 -20.30 37.97
C ILE A 72 -0.05 -21.77 38.21
N VAL A 73 0.15 -22.19 39.46
CA VAL A 73 -0.01 -23.58 39.89
C VAL A 73 -1.20 -23.68 40.82
N THR A 74 -2.07 -24.63 40.56
CA THR A 74 -3.24 -24.93 41.36
C THR A 74 -3.12 -26.34 41.90
N LEU A 75 -3.12 -26.49 43.23
CA LEU A 75 -3.21 -27.74 43.93
C LEU A 75 -4.60 -27.93 44.50
N THR A 76 -5.26 -29.04 44.22
CA THR A 76 -6.60 -29.35 44.70
C THR A 76 -6.53 -30.49 45.70
N SER A 77 -6.73 -30.15 46.97
CA SER A 77 -6.84 -31.07 48.09
C SER A 77 -8.31 -31.41 48.35
N LYS A 78 -8.58 -32.65 48.77
CA LYS A 78 -9.94 -33.10 49.18
C LYS A 78 -10.46 -32.34 50.41
N LYS A 79 -9.54 -31.95 51.30
CA LYS A 79 -9.89 -31.26 52.56
C LYS A 79 -9.86 -29.75 52.42
N PHE A 80 -8.86 -29.23 51.72
CA PHE A 80 -8.61 -27.78 51.66
C PHE A 80 -9.07 -27.12 50.33
N GLY A 81 -9.61 -27.91 49.39
CA GLY A 81 -10.08 -27.42 48.10
C GLY A 81 -8.97 -27.02 47.17
N ALA A 82 -9.31 -26.21 46.17
CA ALA A 82 -8.35 -25.66 45.19
C ALA A 82 -7.61 -24.45 45.79
N GLN A 83 -6.29 -24.47 45.71
CA GLN A 83 -5.36 -23.44 46.18
C GLN A 83 -4.46 -23.05 45.02
N SER A 84 -4.45 -21.81 44.63
CA SER A 84 -3.61 -21.34 43.51
C SER A 84 -2.49 -20.43 44.03
N THR A 85 -1.32 -20.55 43.43
CA THR A 85 -0.18 -19.67 43.68
C THR A 85 0.56 -19.36 42.39
N VAL A 86 1.42 -18.37 42.44
CA VAL A 86 2.30 -17.99 41.34
C VAL A 86 3.71 -18.48 41.64
N LEU A 87 4.31 -19.25 40.72
CA LEU A 87 5.72 -19.49 40.65
C LEU A 87 6.37 -18.39 39.81
N THR A 88 7.46 -17.82 40.29
CA THR A 88 8.24 -16.81 39.54
C THR A 88 9.63 -17.37 39.24
N TYR A 89 10.08 -17.16 38.00
CA TYR A 89 11.42 -17.57 37.56
C TYR A 89 12.45 -16.47 37.88
N ASN A 90 13.54 -16.81 38.53
CA ASN A 90 14.60 -15.86 38.91
C ASN A 90 15.81 -15.90 37.97
N GLY A 91 15.73 -16.60 36.83
CA GLY A 91 16.84 -16.85 35.91
C GLY A 91 17.53 -18.20 36.10
N THR A 92 17.30 -18.89 37.23
CA THR A 92 17.91 -20.20 37.53
C THR A 92 16.95 -21.20 38.16
N SER A 93 15.95 -20.74 38.88
CA SER A 93 14.98 -21.58 39.58
C SER A 93 13.61 -20.94 39.68
N TRP A 94 12.63 -21.77 39.98
CA TRP A 94 11.23 -21.34 40.19
C TRP A 94 10.94 -21.35 41.70
N SER A 95 10.28 -20.30 42.19
CA SER A 95 9.91 -20.17 43.58
C SER A 95 8.57 -19.48 43.78
N THR A 96 7.94 -19.75 44.91
CA THR A 96 6.73 -19.07 45.40
C THR A 96 6.88 -18.70 46.86
N ALA A 97 6.18 -17.64 47.27
CA ALA A 97 6.08 -17.24 48.66
C ALA A 97 5.00 -17.98 49.45
N VAL A 98 4.15 -18.77 48.78
CA VAL A 98 2.97 -19.42 49.37
C VAL A 98 3.20 -20.92 49.43
N SER A 99 2.84 -21.54 50.56
CA SER A 99 2.87 -22.99 50.73
C SER A 99 1.45 -23.57 50.55
N PHE A 100 1.38 -24.72 49.88
CA PHE A 100 0.12 -25.45 49.72
C PHE A 100 -0.20 -26.29 50.95
N LEU A 101 -1.47 -26.43 51.26
CA LEU A 101 -1.99 -27.27 52.34
C LEU A 101 -2.66 -28.54 51.77
N TYR A 102 -2.20 -29.69 52.16
CA TYR A 102 -2.82 -30.98 51.86
C TYR A 102 -2.46 -32.02 52.94
N LEU A 103 -3.16 -33.16 52.96
CA LEU A 103 -2.92 -34.19 53.96
C LEU A 103 -1.76 -35.13 53.54
N ASP A 104 -0.98 -35.63 54.49
CA ASP A 104 0.18 -36.52 54.23
C ASP A 104 -0.20 -37.85 53.54
N ASN A 105 -1.43 -38.28 53.71
CA ASN A 105 -1.97 -39.51 53.09
C ASN A 105 -2.79 -39.26 51.83
N GLU A 106 -2.75 -38.04 51.31
CA GLU A 106 -3.45 -37.60 50.12
C GLU A 106 -2.48 -37.40 48.94
N THR A 107 -2.92 -37.77 47.75
CA THR A 107 -2.29 -37.37 46.51
C THR A 107 -3.15 -36.29 45.89
N PRO A 108 -2.87 -35.01 46.12
CA PRO A 108 -3.71 -33.92 45.56
C PRO A 108 -3.56 -33.85 44.06
N ALA A 109 -4.59 -33.37 43.40
CA ALA A 109 -4.49 -33.05 41.99
C ALA A 109 -3.69 -31.72 41.81
N VAL A 110 -2.81 -31.69 40.84
CA VAL A 110 -2.00 -30.52 40.51
C VAL A 110 -2.21 -30.16 39.05
N SER A 111 -2.44 -28.89 38.79
CA SER A 111 -2.43 -28.31 37.45
C SER A 111 -1.58 -27.04 37.43
N ALA A 112 -1.02 -26.74 36.28
CA ALA A 112 -0.27 -25.51 36.09
C ALA A 112 -0.55 -24.93 34.68
N ILE A 113 -0.48 -23.61 34.58
CA ILE A 113 -0.61 -22.91 33.32
C ILE A 113 0.41 -21.78 33.22
N TYR A 114 0.93 -21.58 32.02
CA TYR A 114 1.57 -20.33 31.64
C TYR A 114 0.53 -19.46 30.91
N ALA A 115 0.05 -18.41 31.54
CA ALA A 115 -0.96 -17.51 31.03
C ALA A 115 -0.74 -16.09 31.57
N PRO A 116 0.13 -15.28 30.94
CA PRO A 116 0.53 -13.95 31.43
C PRO A 116 -0.62 -12.95 31.61
N CYS A 117 -1.79 -13.20 30.98
CA CYS A 117 -2.99 -12.37 31.17
C CYS A 117 -3.69 -12.59 32.51
N TYR A 118 -3.32 -13.62 33.27
CA TYR A 118 -3.90 -13.92 34.58
C TYR A 118 -3.01 -13.47 35.75
N GLU A 119 -3.64 -13.21 36.86
CA GLU A 119 -3.03 -13.05 38.18
C GLU A 119 -3.75 -13.91 39.20
N VAL A 120 -3.09 -14.20 40.32
CA VAL A 120 -3.69 -14.85 41.47
C VAL A 120 -3.89 -13.80 42.56
N THR A 121 -5.14 -13.65 43.02
CA THR A 121 -5.50 -12.74 44.11
C THR A 121 -4.94 -13.18 45.46
N GLU A 122 -4.99 -12.33 46.48
CA GLU A 122 -4.60 -12.66 47.84
C GLU A 122 -5.38 -13.87 48.42
N ASP A 123 -6.62 -14.06 47.95
CA ASP A 123 -7.49 -15.18 48.32
C ASP A 123 -7.21 -16.47 47.51
N GLY A 124 -6.15 -16.47 46.69
CA GLY A 124 -5.75 -17.65 45.87
C GLY A 124 -6.65 -17.91 44.67
N VAL A 125 -7.40 -16.91 44.21
CA VAL A 125 -8.30 -17.02 43.05
C VAL A 125 -7.62 -16.49 41.79
N MET A 126 -7.62 -17.28 40.74
CA MET A 126 -7.12 -16.86 39.43
C MET A 126 -8.12 -15.93 38.74
N LYS A 127 -7.68 -14.75 38.30
CA LYS A 127 -8.50 -13.80 37.52
C LYS A 127 -7.70 -13.11 36.44
N LEU A 128 -8.36 -12.60 35.42
CA LEU A 128 -7.71 -11.76 34.40
C LEU A 128 -7.17 -10.46 35.02
N LYS A 129 -5.95 -10.09 34.64
CA LYS A 129 -5.37 -8.78 34.95
C LYS A 129 -6.21 -7.66 34.36
N SER A 130 -6.22 -6.49 35.01
CA SER A 130 -6.96 -5.33 34.51
C SER A 130 -6.55 -4.94 33.09
N GLY A 131 -7.52 -4.77 32.19
CA GLY A 131 -7.27 -4.43 30.78
C GLY A 131 -6.81 -5.58 29.90
N MET A 132 -6.72 -6.81 30.42
CA MET A 132 -6.35 -7.99 29.67
C MET A 132 -7.58 -8.83 29.29
N GLN A 133 -7.51 -9.47 28.12
CA GLN A 133 -8.52 -10.41 27.63
C GLN A 133 -7.82 -11.73 27.24
N LEU A 134 -8.58 -12.83 27.24
CA LEU A 134 -8.09 -14.10 26.67
C LEU A 134 -7.73 -13.90 25.20
N GLY A 135 -6.62 -14.51 24.77
CA GLY A 135 -6.08 -14.37 23.43
C GLY A 135 -5.06 -13.24 23.27
N MET A 136 -4.92 -12.30 24.22
CA MET A 136 -3.87 -11.27 24.18
C MET A 136 -2.48 -11.84 24.52
N THR A 137 -2.44 -12.97 25.21
CA THR A 137 -1.20 -13.71 25.54
C THR A 137 -1.40 -15.18 25.29
N GLU A 138 -0.31 -15.94 25.33
CA GLU A 138 -0.37 -17.38 25.30
C GLU A 138 -1.16 -17.95 26.50
N TYR A 139 -1.77 -19.11 26.31
CA TYR A 139 -2.42 -19.91 27.33
C TYR A 139 -1.94 -21.37 27.17
N ILE A 140 -0.95 -21.77 27.98
CA ILE A 140 -0.30 -23.06 27.85
C ILE A 140 -0.53 -23.87 29.13
N PRO A 141 -1.42 -24.89 29.12
CA PRO A 141 -1.53 -25.82 30.21
C PRO A 141 -0.28 -26.72 30.26
N ALA A 142 0.09 -27.16 31.45
CA ALA A 142 1.20 -28.10 31.65
C ALA A 142 0.70 -29.47 32.12
N ASP A 143 1.42 -30.51 31.78
CA ASP A 143 1.28 -31.83 32.43
C ASP A 143 1.96 -31.81 33.80
N CYS A 144 1.21 -32.08 34.85
CA CYS A 144 1.70 -31.98 36.21
C CYS A 144 1.65 -33.32 36.96
N SER A 145 2.62 -33.53 37.80
CA SER A 145 2.65 -34.66 38.77
C SER A 145 3.25 -34.23 40.08
N ILE A 146 2.83 -34.89 41.15
CA ILE A 146 3.40 -34.70 42.48
C ILE A 146 3.92 -36.05 43.02
N ALA A 147 5.18 -36.10 43.47
CA ALA A 147 5.78 -37.26 44.05
C ALA A 147 6.93 -36.85 44.98
N ASN A 148 7.07 -37.54 46.12
CA ASN A 148 8.19 -37.38 47.06
C ASN A 148 8.50 -35.93 47.47
N GLY A 149 7.45 -35.11 47.67
CA GLY A 149 7.62 -33.69 48.04
C GLY A 149 8.06 -32.78 46.88
N SER A 150 7.96 -33.25 45.62
CA SER A 150 8.29 -32.49 44.44
C SER A 150 7.08 -32.41 43.49
N ILE A 151 6.82 -31.23 42.94
CA ILE A 151 5.86 -30.99 41.86
C ILE A 151 6.64 -30.83 40.57
N SER A 152 6.41 -31.77 39.64
CA SER A 152 6.93 -31.66 38.28
C SER A 152 5.89 -30.98 37.37
N ILE A 153 6.30 -29.91 36.68
CA ILE A 153 5.49 -29.13 35.76
C ILE A 153 6.14 -29.23 34.38
N ASN A 154 5.50 -29.98 33.49
CA ASN A 154 6.07 -30.28 32.18
C ASN A 154 5.30 -29.61 31.07
N PHE A 155 5.93 -28.66 30.39
CA PHE A 155 5.44 -28.01 29.18
C PHE A 155 5.99 -28.66 27.89
N THR A 156 6.99 -29.58 28.03
CA THR A 156 7.59 -30.26 26.87
C THR A 156 6.60 -31.25 26.27
N GLY A 157 6.29 -31.10 24.98
CA GLY A 157 5.31 -31.97 24.31
C GLY A 157 3.86 -31.51 24.41
N VAL A 158 3.56 -30.48 25.21
CA VAL A 158 2.24 -29.85 25.21
C VAL A 158 1.98 -29.24 23.83
N LYS A 159 0.93 -29.70 23.16
CA LYS A 159 0.50 -29.16 21.87
C LYS A 159 -0.38 -27.95 22.12
N ARG A 160 0.04 -26.79 21.62
CA ARG A 160 -0.87 -25.66 21.49
C ARG A 160 -1.99 -26.04 20.49
N THR A 161 -3.23 -25.88 20.91
CA THR A 161 -4.44 -26.15 20.11
C THR A 161 -4.95 -24.90 19.41
N TYR A 162 -4.08 -23.91 19.23
CA TYR A 162 -4.42 -22.61 18.66
C TYR A 162 -3.31 -22.10 17.74
N SER A 163 -3.64 -21.13 16.91
CA SER A 163 -2.75 -20.36 16.06
C SER A 163 -2.30 -19.06 16.74
N ARG A 164 -1.32 -18.41 16.15
CA ARG A 164 -0.89 -17.06 16.49
C ARG A 164 -1.12 -16.12 15.33
N LEU A 165 -1.81 -15.01 15.54
CA LEU A 165 -1.88 -13.91 14.59
C LEU A 165 -0.91 -12.83 15.05
N ARG A 166 0.11 -12.55 14.24
CA ARG A 166 1.03 -11.43 14.39
C ARG A 166 0.53 -10.25 13.58
N ILE A 167 0.43 -9.09 14.20
CA ILE A 167 0.02 -7.83 13.57
C ILE A 167 1.23 -6.90 13.62
N ALA A 168 1.81 -6.64 12.46
CA ALA A 168 2.89 -5.67 12.32
C ALA A 168 2.33 -4.25 12.42
N ALA A 169 2.98 -3.40 13.21
CA ALA A 169 2.60 -2.00 13.44
C ALA A 169 3.83 -1.19 13.88
N ASP A 170 3.70 0.11 14.04
CA ASP A 170 4.80 0.89 14.61
C ASP A 170 5.00 0.55 16.10
N ALA A 171 6.25 0.55 16.57
CA ALA A 171 6.56 0.24 17.97
C ALA A 171 5.80 1.16 18.93
N GLY A 172 5.13 0.58 19.91
CA GLY A 172 4.29 1.32 20.86
C GLY A 172 2.91 1.77 20.35
N GLN A 173 2.59 1.49 19.08
CA GLN A 173 1.28 1.83 18.50
C GLN A 173 0.16 1.05 19.20
N LYS A 174 -0.95 1.75 19.51
CA LYS A 174 -2.16 1.13 20.05
C LYS A 174 -3.11 0.81 18.90
N LEU A 175 -3.56 -0.43 18.88
CA LEU A 175 -4.44 -0.97 17.85
C LEU A 175 -5.76 -1.40 18.48
N ALA A 176 -6.88 -0.99 17.88
CA ALA A 176 -8.19 -1.56 18.15
C ALA A 176 -8.41 -2.72 17.15
N VAL A 177 -8.60 -3.94 17.66
CA VAL A 177 -8.75 -5.14 16.83
C VAL A 177 -10.11 -5.75 17.07
N THR A 178 -10.95 -5.76 16.04
CA THR A 178 -12.27 -6.38 16.06
C THR A 178 -12.21 -7.71 15.34
N THR A 179 -12.79 -8.76 15.94
CA THR A 179 -12.80 -10.10 15.37
C THR A 179 -14.20 -10.67 15.29
N THR A 180 -14.46 -11.53 14.30
CA THR A 180 -15.63 -12.41 14.25
C THR A 180 -15.15 -13.84 14.07
N GLY A 181 -15.82 -14.81 14.67
CA GLY A 181 -15.43 -16.23 14.53
C GLY A 181 -14.05 -16.56 15.13
N PHE A 182 -13.54 -15.75 16.04
CA PHE A 182 -12.26 -15.95 16.74
C PHE A 182 -12.50 -16.54 18.12
N THR A 183 -11.95 -17.73 18.39
CA THR A 183 -11.94 -18.37 19.71
C THR A 183 -10.58 -18.15 20.35
N PRO A 184 -10.48 -17.33 21.42
CA PRO A 184 -9.21 -17.04 22.08
C PRO A 184 -8.58 -18.29 22.73
N ALA A 185 -7.26 -18.33 22.83
CA ALA A 185 -6.56 -19.37 23.56
C ALA A 185 -7.01 -19.39 25.05
N GLY A 186 -7.40 -20.56 25.51
CA GLY A 186 -7.96 -20.76 26.85
C GLY A 186 -9.47 -20.49 26.97
N ALA A 187 -10.15 -20.04 25.91
CA ALA A 187 -11.60 -19.89 25.86
C ALA A 187 -12.29 -21.08 25.19
N THR A 188 -13.57 -21.27 25.52
CA THR A 188 -14.46 -22.24 24.85
C THR A 188 -15.46 -21.55 23.91
N GLU A 189 -15.57 -20.23 24.00
CA GLU A 189 -16.53 -19.43 23.24
C GLU A 189 -15.80 -18.39 22.38
N VAL A 190 -16.48 -17.95 21.34
CA VAL A 190 -16.00 -16.91 20.42
C VAL A 190 -15.95 -15.57 21.14
N ALA A 191 -14.89 -14.81 20.89
CA ALA A 191 -14.76 -13.44 21.40
C ALA A 191 -15.84 -12.53 20.81
N THR A 192 -16.46 -11.71 21.66
CA THR A 192 -17.49 -10.73 21.28
C THR A 192 -17.05 -9.30 21.43
N GLU A 193 -16.04 -9.04 22.25
CA GLU A 193 -15.52 -7.72 22.53
C GLU A 193 -14.25 -7.42 21.72
N PRO A 194 -14.06 -6.16 21.29
CA PRO A 194 -12.85 -5.76 20.60
C PRO A 194 -11.62 -5.80 21.53
N TYR A 195 -10.46 -6.04 20.94
CA TYR A 195 -9.17 -6.02 21.62
C TYR A 195 -8.52 -4.65 21.50
N THR A 196 -7.83 -4.22 22.56
CA THR A 196 -6.88 -3.11 22.49
C THR A 196 -5.49 -3.68 22.68
N LEU A 197 -4.72 -3.76 21.59
CA LEU A 197 -3.36 -4.27 21.59
C LEU A 197 -2.36 -3.12 21.54
N THR A 198 -1.15 -3.33 22.06
CA THR A 198 -0.03 -2.39 21.89
C THR A 198 1.12 -3.14 21.25
N ALA A 199 1.63 -2.63 20.14
CA ALA A 199 2.77 -3.20 19.48
C ALA A 199 4.03 -3.12 20.39
N ASN A 200 4.79 -4.18 20.45
CA ASN A 200 6.03 -4.26 21.24
C ASN A 200 7.17 -3.42 20.60
N ALA A 201 8.35 -3.43 21.20
CA ALA A 201 9.51 -2.70 20.70
C ALA A 201 9.97 -3.15 19.30
N ASN A 202 9.60 -4.36 18.87
CA ASN A 202 9.87 -4.89 17.52
C ASN A 202 8.77 -4.55 16.51
N GLY A 203 7.77 -3.75 16.90
CA GLY A 203 6.65 -3.38 16.04
C GLY A 203 5.66 -4.53 15.81
N ASN A 204 5.43 -5.39 16.78
CA ASN A 204 4.50 -6.51 16.67
C ASN A 204 3.47 -6.52 17.81
N ALA A 205 2.22 -6.76 17.49
CA ALA A 205 1.16 -7.12 18.42
C ALA A 205 0.64 -8.53 18.09
N PHE A 206 0.08 -9.22 19.08
CA PHE A 206 -0.29 -10.62 18.90
C PHE A 206 -1.70 -10.91 19.39
N LEU A 207 -2.38 -11.81 18.67
CA LEU A 207 -3.54 -12.56 19.16
C LEU A 207 -3.25 -14.06 19.08
N TYR A 208 -3.64 -14.78 20.12
CA TYR A 208 -3.50 -16.22 20.26
C TYR A 208 -4.88 -16.86 20.33
N GLY A 209 -5.22 -17.73 19.39
CA GLY A 209 -6.52 -18.34 19.29
C GLY A 209 -6.75 -19.01 17.94
N THR A 210 -7.97 -19.38 17.65
CA THR A 210 -8.37 -20.03 16.39
C THR A 210 -9.39 -19.18 15.66
N PHE A 211 -9.15 -18.88 14.40
CA PHE A 211 -10.10 -18.25 13.50
C PHE A 211 -10.81 -19.34 12.70
N ALA A 212 -12.14 -19.34 12.73
CA ALA A 212 -12.97 -20.28 11.96
C ALA A 212 -12.98 -19.90 10.47
N VAL A 213 -13.50 -20.77 9.62
CA VAL A 213 -13.80 -20.46 8.20
C VAL A 213 -14.79 -19.29 8.15
N GLY A 214 -14.49 -18.26 7.37
CA GLY A 214 -15.28 -17.04 7.27
C GLY A 214 -15.09 -16.05 8.43
N ALA A 215 -14.22 -16.37 9.40
CA ALA A 215 -13.86 -15.43 10.45
C ALA A 215 -13.20 -14.19 9.87
N THR A 216 -13.42 -13.02 10.49
CA THR A 216 -12.82 -11.76 10.08
C THR A 216 -11.99 -11.17 11.21
N VAL A 217 -10.98 -10.41 10.82
CA VAL A 217 -10.23 -9.52 11.69
C VAL A 217 -10.10 -8.16 11.02
N SER A 218 -10.40 -7.09 11.76
CA SER A 218 -10.19 -5.70 11.33
C SER A 218 -9.29 -5.04 12.37
N VAL A 219 -8.26 -4.36 11.91
CA VAL A 219 -7.26 -3.68 12.73
C VAL A 219 -7.35 -2.18 12.46
N CYS A 220 -7.64 -1.40 13.49
CA CYS A 220 -7.77 0.04 13.40
C CYS A 220 -6.76 0.75 14.31
N ASN A 221 -6.28 1.91 13.86
CA ASN A 221 -5.60 2.89 14.69
C ASN A 221 -6.51 4.12 14.85
N GLY A 222 -7.00 4.33 16.04
CA GLY A 222 -8.08 5.28 16.25
C GLY A 222 -9.31 4.93 15.42
N ASN A 223 -9.71 5.83 14.50
CA ASN A 223 -10.85 5.64 13.59
C ASN A 223 -10.43 5.17 12.18
N VAL A 224 -9.15 4.94 11.95
CA VAL A 224 -8.63 4.53 10.64
C VAL A 224 -8.47 3.02 10.62
N GLU A 225 -9.16 2.34 9.69
CA GLU A 225 -8.92 0.93 9.41
C GLU A 225 -7.57 0.79 8.68
N MET A 226 -6.65 0.05 9.29
CA MET A 226 -5.29 -0.16 8.79
C MET A 226 -5.21 -1.40 7.92
N GLU A 227 -5.91 -2.48 8.33
CA GLU A 227 -5.90 -3.76 7.65
C GLU A 227 -7.17 -4.53 8.03
N SER A 228 -7.72 -5.27 7.07
CA SER A 228 -8.79 -6.24 7.32
C SER A 228 -8.55 -7.54 6.56
N HIS A 229 -8.91 -8.66 7.18
CA HIS A 229 -8.73 -9.97 6.58
C HIS A 229 -9.90 -10.90 6.89
N THR A 230 -10.31 -11.69 5.88
CA THR A 230 -11.27 -12.76 6.03
C THR A 230 -10.57 -14.10 5.81
N PHE A 231 -10.65 -14.98 6.79
CA PHE A 231 -10.05 -16.32 6.72
C PHE A 231 -10.89 -17.23 5.84
N THR A 232 -10.39 -17.59 4.67
CA THR A 232 -11.08 -18.54 3.76
C THR A 232 -11.01 -19.99 4.24
N ASN A 233 -10.03 -20.32 5.09
CA ASN A 233 -9.88 -21.59 5.80
C ASN A 233 -9.72 -21.31 7.30
N ALA A 234 -10.08 -22.28 8.14
CA ALA A 234 -9.77 -22.17 9.57
C ALA A 234 -8.25 -22.13 9.77
N THR A 235 -7.80 -21.37 10.78
CA THR A 235 -6.36 -21.33 11.12
C THR A 235 -5.92 -22.66 11.72
N GLU A 236 -4.72 -23.08 11.37
CA GLU A 236 -4.13 -24.35 11.83
C GLU A 236 -3.44 -24.15 13.19
N GLU A 237 -3.48 -25.22 14.02
CA GLU A 237 -2.79 -25.26 15.29
C GLU A 237 -1.28 -25.05 15.10
N ARG A 238 -0.65 -24.25 15.98
CA ARG A 238 0.79 -23.96 15.99
C ARG A 238 1.32 -23.23 14.75
N VAL A 239 0.44 -22.71 13.90
CA VAL A 239 0.82 -21.89 12.75
C VAL A 239 0.74 -20.41 13.12
N SER A 240 1.72 -19.63 12.68
CA SER A 240 1.75 -18.18 12.81
C SER A 240 1.26 -17.53 11.50
N TYR A 241 0.29 -16.65 11.61
CA TYR A 241 -0.25 -15.83 10.53
C TYR A 241 0.20 -14.38 10.74
N ALA A 242 0.32 -13.59 9.66
CA ALA A 242 0.74 -12.21 9.78
C ALA A 242 -0.20 -11.27 9.02
N LEU A 243 -0.47 -10.12 9.62
CA LEU A 243 -1.13 -8.95 9.01
C LEU A 243 -0.21 -7.75 9.11
N ASP A 244 -0.28 -6.84 8.14
CA ASP A 244 0.45 -5.57 8.17
C ASP A 244 -0.51 -4.42 8.44
N ALA A 245 -0.49 -3.91 9.65
CA ALA A 245 -1.23 -2.73 10.08
C ALA A 245 -0.31 -1.51 10.28
N THR A 246 0.84 -1.49 9.61
CA THR A 246 1.66 -0.28 9.54
C THR A 246 0.98 0.74 8.64
N TYR A 247 1.17 2.04 8.91
CA TYR A 247 0.73 3.05 7.97
C TYR A 247 1.43 2.84 6.61
N PRO A 248 0.73 3.04 5.48
CA PRO A 248 1.31 2.91 4.15
C PRO A 248 2.23 4.09 3.85
N TYR A 249 3.25 4.31 4.69
CA TYR A 249 4.21 5.39 4.50
C TYR A 249 4.88 5.33 3.14
N LEU A 250 5.17 6.50 2.59
CA LEU A 250 6.03 6.59 1.41
C LEU A 250 7.37 5.91 1.72
N THR A 251 7.62 4.78 1.08
CA THR A 251 8.73 3.87 1.40
C THR A 251 9.64 3.65 0.20
N PHE A 252 10.94 3.82 0.41
CA PHE A 252 11.98 3.57 -0.58
C PHE A 252 12.82 2.37 -0.19
N THR A 253 13.08 1.50 -1.18
CA THR A 253 13.96 0.34 -1.05
C THR A 253 14.99 0.37 -2.18
N ALA A 254 16.21 -0.08 -1.88
CA ALA A 254 17.27 -0.26 -2.86
C ALA A 254 18.11 -1.49 -2.51
N SER A 255 18.64 -2.18 -3.52
CA SER A 255 19.45 -3.40 -3.32
C SER A 255 20.87 -3.13 -2.80
N ALA A 256 21.34 -1.89 -2.91
CA ALA A 256 22.64 -1.42 -2.44
C ALA A 256 22.48 -0.08 -1.72
N ALA A 257 23.53 0.38 -1.05
CA ALA A 257 23.53 1.68 -0.38
C ALA A 257 23.22 2.80 -1.37
N GLN A 258 22.24 3.62 -1.02
CA GLN A 258 21.75 4.76 -1.78
C GLN A 258 21.59 5.97 -0.87
N THR A 259 21.58 7.17 -1.42
CA THR A 259 21.23 8.38 -0.68
C THR A 259 20.02 9.08 -1.29
N MET A 260 19.16 9.62 -0.45
CA MET A 260 18.03 10.47 -0.84
C MET A 260 18.23 11.87 -0.27
N LYS A 261 17.88 12.86 -1.06
CA LYS A 261 17.75 14.25 -0.62
C LYS A 261 16.39 14.79 -1.03
N ILE A 262 15.86 15.72 -0.25
CA ILE A 262 14.76 16.58 -0.66
C ILE A 262 15.30 17.98 -0.91
N ASN A 263 15.25 18.41 -2.19
CA ASN A 263 15.70 19.73 -2.61
C ASN A 263 14.53 20.71 -2.57
N THR A 264 14.75 21.98 -2.28
CA THR A 264 13.71 23.01 -2.27
C THR A 264 13.99 24.10 -3.29
N TYR A 265 12.92 24.62 -3.93
CA TYR A 265 12.99 25.60 -5.00
C TYR A 265 12.11 26.82 -4.70
N SER A 266 12.56 28.01 -5.14
CA SER A 266 11.80 29.27 -5.13
C SER A 266 11.09 29.55 -3.80
N SER A 267 11.86 29.70 -2.72
CA SER A 267 11.35 30.02 -1.38
C SER A 267 10.38 28.98 -0.76
N TYR A 268 10.29 27.76 -1.31
CA TYR A 268 9.59 26.68 -0.62
C TYR A 268 10.36 26.28 0.63
N VAL A 269 9.67 26.26 1.76
CA VAL A 269 10.22 25.81 3.04
C VAL A 269 9.56 24.47 3.35
N LEU A 270 10.39 23.46 3.59
CA LEU A 270 9.92 22.14 3.99
C LEU A 270 9.21 22.25 5.34
N ASP A 271 8.06 21.62 5.45
CA ASP A 271 7.25 21.61 6.68
C ASP A 271 7.99 20.85 7.80
N GLU A 272 8.04 21.44 8.99
CA GLU A 272 8.74 20.85 10.15
C GLU A 272 8.13 19.54 10.63
N SER A 273 6.89 19.23 10.23
CA SER A 273 6.22 17.96 10.53
C SER A 273 6.71 16.79 9.66
N MET A 274 7.43 17.08 8.56
CA MET A 274 7.95 16.03 7.70
C MET A 274 9.11 15.29 8.38
N GLN A 275 9.01 13.97 8.41
CA GLN A 275 9.94 13.08 9.10
C GLN A 275 10.36 11.93 8.20
N TYR A 276 11.50 11.34 8.53
CA TYR A 276 11.97 10.10 7.94
C TYR A 276 12.37 9.07 9.00
N SER A 277 12.34 7.80 8.63
CA SER A 277 12.84 6.68 9.41
C SER A 277 13.64 5.76 8.50
N VAL A 278 14.82 5.32 8.96
CA VAL A 278 15.66 4.35 8.23
C VAL A 278 15.59 3.02 8.95
N ASN A 279 15.34 1.95 8.20
CA ASN A 279 15.25 0.57 8.70
C ASN A 279 14.29 0.37 9.89
N GLY A 280 13.17 1.12 9.89
CA GLY A 280 12.19 1.06 10.98
C GLY A 280 12.66 1.68 12.31
N GLY A 281 13.76 2.45 12.30
CA GLY A 281 14.26 3.19 13.45
C GLY A 281 13.39 4.39 13.82
N GLU A 282 13.87 5.20 14.75
CA GLU A 282 13.15 6.40 15.21
C GLU A 282 12.83 7.37 14.07
N TRP A 283 11.71 8.08 14.19
CA TRP A 283 11.32 9.14 13.28
C TRP A 283 12.12 10.42 13.56
N VAL A 284 12.85 10.87 12.55
CA VAL A 284 13.71 12.05 12.61
C VAL A 284 13.16 13.13 11.69
N GLN A 285 13.23 14.40 12.10
CA GLN A 285 12.81 15.52 11.26
C GLN A 285 13.56 15.55 9.94
N LEU A 286 12.84 15.64 8.83
CA LEU A 286 13.40 15.72 7.49
C LEU A 286 13.89 17.16 7.22
N THR A 287 15.17 17.30 6.90
CA THR A 287 15.81 18.58 6.61
C THR A 287 16.16 18.67 5.12
N ALA A 288 15.79 19.77 4.48
CA ALA A 288 16.12 20.01 3.08
C ALA A 288 17.64 19.94 2.83
N GLU A 289 18.03 19.50 1.63
CA GLU A 289 19.41 19.38 1.13
C GLU A 289 20.30 18.39 1.93
N THR A 290 19.75 17.72 2.95
CA THR A 290 20.50 16.74 3.75
C THR A 290 20.39 15.35 3.11
N ALA A 291 21.54 14.69 2.89
CA ALA A 291 21.59 13.35 2.35
C ALA A 291 21.25 12.31 3.44
N ILE A 292 20.31 11.44 3.16
CA ILE A 292 19.89 10.32 4.02
C ILE A 292 20.31 9.03 3.33
N THR A 293 21.13 8.21 3.99
CA THR A 293 21.59 6.91 3.47
C THR A 293 20.60 5.82 3.80
N PHE A 294 20.27 4.99 2.82
CA PHE A 294 19.37 3.82 2.93
C PHE A 294 19.77 2.75 1.91
N GLY A 295 19.06 1.65 1.84
CA GLY A 295 19.28 0.56 0.88
C GLY A 295 20.41 -0.39 1.26
N GLY A 296 20.40 -1.60 0.70
CA GLY A 296 21.30 -2.68 1.10
C GLY A 296 21.22 -2.95 2.61
N ASP A 297 22.35 -3.02 3.26
CA ASP A 297 22.46 -3.25 4.71
C ASP A 297 21.86 -2.10 5.56
N ASN A 298 21.64 -0.91 5.00
CA ASN A 298 21.01 0.21 5.71
C ASN A 298 19.48 0.11 5.77
N GLY A 299 18.88 -0.88 5.11
CA GLY A 299 17.44 -1.13 5.12
C GLY A 299 16.62 -0.11 4.32
N THR A 300 15.33 -0.01 4.66
CA THR A 300 14.37 0.85 3.96
C THR A 300 14.40 2.28 4.47
N LEU A 301 14.01 3.24 3.62
CA LEU A 301 13.74 4.63 4.02
C LEU A 301 12.23 4.88 3.95
N ARG A 302 11.63 5.36 5.04
CA ARG A 302 10.23 5.76 5.12
C ARG A 302 10.13 7.26 5.32
N LEU A 303 9.14 7.88 4.68
CA LEU A 303 8.78 9.29 4.87
C LEU A 303 7.33 9.41 5.35
N ARG A 304 7.09 10.41 6.22
CA ARG A 304 5.74 10.81 6.65
C ARG A 304 5.67 12.31 6.94
N GLY A 305 4.46 12.85 7.04
CA GLY A 305 4.28 14.24 7.42
C GLY A 305 2.87 14.56 7.89
N LYS A 306 2.68 15.80 8.34
CA LYS A 306 1.39 16.46 8.57
C LYS A 306 1.39 17.83 7.88
N SER A 307 1.91 17.87 6.65
CA SER A 307 2.11 19.08 5.87
C SER A 307 0.84 19.44 5.09
N ALA A 308 0.06 20.39 5.56
CA ALA A 308 -1.16 20.84 4.89
C ALA A 308 -0.96 21.31 3.45
N ASN A 309 0.26 21.75 3.09
CA ASN A 309 0.62 22.17 1.74
C ASN A 309 1.19 21.02 0.87
N GLY A 310 1.36 19.82 1.42
CA GLY A 310 2.06 18.74 0.73
C GLY A 310 3.53 19.10 0.44
N THR A 311 3.99 18.85 -0.80
CA THR A 311 5.38 19.10 -1.21
C THR A 311 5.55 20.29 -2.17
N ALA A 312 4.47 20.98 -2.54
CA ALA A 312 4.54 22.16 -3.40
C ALA A 312 3.36 23.11 -3.13
N LYS A 313 3.62 24.41 -3.32
CA LYS A 313 2.62 25.50 -3.31
C LYS A 313 2.27 25.97 -4.72
N SER A 314 3.18 25.78 -5.66
CA SER A 314 3.02 26.07 -7.08
C SER A 314 4.05 25.27 -7.88
N ASP A 315 3.95 25.30 -9.20
CA ASP A 315 4.92 24.68 -10.11
C ASP A 315 6.38 25.16 -9.90
N LEU A 316 6.58 26.36 -9.44
CA LEU A 316 7.89 26.94 -9.16
C LEU A 316 8.31 26.74 -7.69
N SER A 317 7.39 26.90 -6.73
CA SER A 317 7.67 26.83 -5.29
C SER A 317 7.34 25.44 -4.76
N ARG A 318 8.36 24.57 -4.67
CA ARG A 318 8.20 23.15 -4.43
C ARG A 318 9.40 22.48 -3.75
N ALA A 319 9.18 21.30 -3.25
CA ALA A 319 10.20 20.31 -2.92
C ALA A 319 10.32 19.27 -4.06
N GLN A 320 11.49 18.64 -4.17
CA GLN A 320 11.80 17.62 -5.17
C GLN A 320 12.75 16.60 -4.55
N ILE A 321 12.42 15.32 -4.68
CA ILE A 321 13.30 14.22 -4.28
C ILE A 321 14.39 14.02 -5.33
N SER A 322 15.60 13.68 -4.88
CA SER A 322 16.69 13.20 -5.73
C SER A 322 17.45 12.07 -5.06
N PHE A 323 17.98 11.16 -5.86
CA PHE A 323 18.84 10.06 -5.42
C PHE A 323 20.29 10.36 -5.82
N GLY A 324 21.25 9.85 -5.04
CA GLY A 324 22.67 10.22 -5.21
C GLY A 324 23.41 9.37 -6.23
N ASP A 325 22.97 8.13 -6.49
CA ASP A 325 23.58 7.22 -7.47
C ASP A 325 22.52 6.71 -8.46
N ASP A 326 22.60 7.13 -9.69
CA ASP A 326 21.66 6.74 -10.75
C ASP A 326 21.81 5.25 -11.17
N ASN A 327 22.90 4.58 -10.81
CA ASN A 327 23.10 3.15 -11.11
C ASN A 327 22.45 2.24 -10.05
N VAL A 328 22.13 2.74 -8.86
CA VAL A 328 21.44 2.01 -7.81
C VAL A 328 19.95 2.26 -7.93
N GLN A 329 19.24 1.26 -8.44
CA GLN A 329 17.80 1.33 -8.62
C GLN A 329 17.05 1.45 -7.29
N VAL A 330 15.99 2.26 -7.29
CA VAL A 330 15.15 2.55 -6.14
C VAL A 330 13.71 2.17 -6.47
N ALA A 331 13.11 1.32 -5.66
CA ALA A 331 11.68 1.09 -5.70
C ALA A 331 10.98 1.98 -4.65
N CYS A 332 9.85 2.56 -5.04
CA CYS A 332 8.98 3.33 -4.17
C CYS A 332 7.64 2.61 -4.02
N SER A 333 7.07 2.64 -2.82
CA SER A 333 5.75 2.08 -2.49
C SER A 333 5.07 2.92 -1.41
N GLY A 334 3.82 2.57 -1.08
CA GLY A 334 3.03 3.26 -0.07
C GLY A 334 2.25 4.45 -0.64
N ASP A 335 1.39 5.04 0.21
CA ASP A 335 0.47 6.11 -0.17
C ASP A 335 1.13 7.49 -0.05
N ILE A 336 1.13 8.25 -1.15
CA ILE A 336 1.69 9.61 -1.19
C ILE A 336 1.00 10.57 -0.21
N CYS A 337 -0.26 10.33 0.12
CA CYS A 337 -1.05 11.16 1.02
C CYS A 337 -0.52 11.15 2.46
N THR A 338 0.30 10.14 2.82
CA THR A 338 0.99 10.08 4.13
C THR A 338 2.02 11.20 4.34
N LEU A 339 2.43 11.89 3.29
CA LEU A 339 3.23 13.13 3.41
C LEU A 339 2.41 14.34 3.86
N VAL A 340 1.08 14.28 3.68
CA VAL A 340 0.14 15.36 4.02
C VAL A 340 -0.46 15.16 5.40
N ASP A 341 -0.97 13.98 5.66
CA ASP A 341 -1.46 13.54 6.98
C ASP A 341 -1.39 12.02 7.07
N TYR A 342 -0.33 11.50 7.66
CA TYR A 342 -0.13 10.05 7.73
C TYR A 342 -1.16 9.34 8.61
N GLU A 343 -1.79 10.04 9.58
CA GLU A 343 -2.82 9.45 10.44
C GLU A 343 -4.19 9.37 9.75
N ASN A 344 -4.49 10.29 8.83
CA ASN A 344 -5.77 10.37 8.14
C ASN A 344 -5.60 10.34 6.61
N HIS A 345 -4.56 9.67 6.10
CA HIS A 345 -4.17 9.69 4.69
C HIS A 345 -5.30 9.33 3.73
N ALA A 346 -6.17 8.39 4.10
CA ALA A 346 -7.32 7.96 3.28
C ALA A 346 -8.36 9.07 3.04
N THR A 347 -8.36 10.14 3.83
CA THR A 347 -9.28 11.29 3.69
C THR A 347 -8.60 12.52 3.09
N VAL A 348 -7.31 12.43 2.78
CA VAL A 348 -6.55 13.55 2.20
C VAL A 348 -7.03 13.81 0.78
N SER A 349 -7.48 15.04 0.52
CA SER A 349 -7.75 15.53 -0.83
C SER A 349 -6.51 16.16 -1.45
N THR A 350 -6.42 16.18 -2.78
CA THR A 350 -5.42 16.99 -3.48
C THR A 350 -5.72 18.48 -3.29
N ALA A 351 -4.65 19.30 -3.36
CA ALA A 351 -4.74 20.75 -3.44
C ALA A 351 -3.88 21.24 -4.61
N ASN A 352 -4.01 22.51 -4.99
CA ASN A 352 -3.27 23.07 -6.12
C ASN A 352 -1.77 22.80 -5.99
N ALA A 353 -1.19 22.19 -7.02
CA ALA A 353 0.22 21.82 -7.15
C ALA A 353 0.79 20.88 -6.06
N ARG A 354 -0.02 20.29 -5.19
CA ARG A 354 0.39 19.60 -3.94
C ARG A 354 1.58 18.65 -4.06
N PHE A 355 1.69 17.87 -5.15
CA PHE A 355 2.78 16.92 -5.40
C PHE A 355 3.51 17.21 -6.72
N CYS A 356 3.36 18.43 -7.23
CA CYS A 356 3.96 18.85 -8.47
C CYS A 356 5.47 18.60 -8.46
N ARG A 357 5.99 17.92 -9.50
CA ARG A 357 7.42 17.66 -9.74
C ARG A 357 8.16 16.93 -8.61
N LEU A 358 7.46 16.23 -7.70
CA LEU A 358 8.11 15.61 -6.53
C LEU A 358 9.24 14.63 -6.91
N PHE A 359 9.04 13.82 -7.95
CA PHE A 359 10.02 12.84 -8.45
C PHE A 359 10.65 13.26 -9.79
N LEU A 360 10.57 14.54 -10.18
CA LEU A 360 11.13 15.01 -11.43
C LEU A 360 12.61 14.64 -11.56
N GLY A 361 12.97 13.87 -12.60
CA GLY A 361 14.36 13.51 -12.89
C GLY A 361 14.94 12.40 -12.00
N CYS A 362 14.12 11.68 -11.23
CA CYS A 362 14.54 10.49 -10.47
C CYS A 362 14.80 9.32 -11.43
N GLY A 363 15.94 9.36 -12.15
CA GLY A 363 16.30 8.38 -13.19
C GLY A 363 16.41 6.94 -12.69
N SER A 364 16.79 6.74 -11.44
CA SER A 364 16.92 5.43 -10.78
C SER A 364 15.60 4.86 -10.23
N LEU A 365 14.49 5.63 -10.25
CA LEU A 365 13.20 5.19 -9.70
C LEU A 365 12.56 4.13 -10.61
N THR A 366 12.27 2.92 -10.07
CA THR A 366 11.74 1.76 -10.82
C THR A 366 10.25 1.53 -10.61
N SER A 367 9.69 1.93 -9.48
CA SER A 367 8.26 1.89 -9.16
C SER A 367 7.80 3.18 -8.50
N ALA A 368 6.54 3.52 -8.68
CA ALA A 368 5.91 4.72 -8.13
C ALA A 368 5.11 4.41 -6.86
N PRO A 369 4.86 5.40 -5.97
CA PRO A 369 3.92 5.26 -4.86
C PRO A 369 2.47 5.20 -5.36
N GLU A 370 1.55 4.83 -4.49
CA GLU A 370 0.12 4.91 -4.72
C GLU A 370 -0.37 6.37 -4.78
N LEU A 371 -1.28 6.65 -5.72
CA LEU A 371 -1.93 7.94 -5.92
C LEU A 371 -3.46 7.79 -5.81
N PRO A 372 -4.00 7.59 -4.62
CA PRO A 372 -5.38 7.13 -4.42
C PRO A 372 -6.44 8.22 -4.66
N ALA A 373 -6.05 9.47 -4.93
CA ALA A 373 -6.98 10.58 -5.02
C ALA A 373 -7.95 10.44 -6.21
N THR A 374 -9.24 10.42 -5.93
CA THR A 374 -10.33 10.41 -6.92
C THR A 374 -10.80 11.80 -7.31
N THR A 375 -10.50 12.82 -6.50
CA THR A 375 -10.78 14.23 -6.77
C THR A 375 -9.48 14.99 -6.86
N LEU A 376 -9.23 15.66 -7.98
CA LEU A 376 -8.00 16.35 -8.27
C LEU A 376 -8.16 17.88 -8.17
N ALA A 377 -7.05 18.55 -7.88
CA ALA A 377 -6.92 20.00 -7.97
C ALA A 377 -5.93 20.38 -9.09
N ASN A 378 -5.95 21.64 -9.53
CA ASN A 378 -5.11 22.11 -10.61
C ASN A 378 -3.63 21.85 -10.31
N HIS A 379 -2.88 21.40 -11.30
CA HIS A 379 -1.45 21.09 -11.24
C HIS A 379 -1.02 20.05 -10.18
N CYS A 380 -1.93 19.30 -9.54
CA CYS A 380 -1.60 18.47 -8.36
C CYS A 380 -0.50 17.42 -8.61
N TYR A 381 -0.44 16.82 -9.81
CA TYR A 381 0.58 15.84 -10.21
C TYR A 381 1.38 16.28 -11.45
N ASN A 382 1.36 17.56 -11.75
CA ASN A 382 2.07 18.16 -12.88
C ASN A 382 3.55 17.76 -12.85
N ASN A 383 4.07 17.17 -13.95
CA ASN A 383 5.48 16.73 -14.11
C ASN A 383 5.99 15.77 -13.00
N MET A 384 5.10 15.05 -12.28
CA MET A 384 5.47 14.34 -11.07
C MET A 384 6.59 13.30 -11.29
N PHE A 385 6.51 12.51 -12.36
CA PHE A 385 7.49 11.48 -12.72
C PHE A 385 8.26 11.81 -14.01
N ARG A 386 8.25 13.07 -14.45
CA ARG A 386 8.96 13.45 -15.66
C ARG A 386 10.44 13.06 -15.58
N SER A 387 10.94 12.39 -16.61
CA SER A 387 12.31 11.87 -16.73
C SER A 387 12.71 10.85 -15.65
N CYS A 388 11.75 10.06 -15.14
CA CYS A 388 12.02 8.85 -14.37
C CYS A 388 12.33 7.71 -15.34
N THR A 389 13.56 7.70 -15.88
CA THR A 389 13.93 6.85 -17.03
C THR A 389 13.96 5.35 -16.72
N SER A 390 14.04 4.93 -15.45
CA SER A 390 13.97 3.54 -15.01
C SER A 390 12.56 3.08 -14.60
N LEU A 391 11.56 3.98 -14.59
CA LEU A 391 10.19 3.64 -14.20
C LEU A 391 9.57 2.68 -15.23
N THR A 392 9.20 1.48 -14.79
CA THR A 392 8.70 0.41 -15.70
C THR A 392 7.18 0.32 -15.78
N ALA A 393 6.47 0.72 -14.71
CA ALA A 393 5.02 0.77 -14.62
C ALA A 393 4.54 2.05 -13.94
N ALA A 394 3.47 2.62 -14.43
CA ALA A 394 2.82 3.77 -13.81
C ALA A 394 1.96 3.34 -12.62
N PRO A 395 1.71 4.22 -11.62
CA PRO A 395 0.71 3.99 -10.57
C PRO A 395 -0.71 4.07 -11.13
N GLU A 396 -1.69 3.53 -10.42
CA GLU A 396 -3.10 3.72 -10.75
C GLU A 396 -3.52 5.20 -10.64
N LEU A 397 -4.41 5.63 -11.53
CA LEU A 397 -4.95 7.00 -11.59
C LEU A 397 -6.48 6.95 -11.58
N PRO A 398 -7.13 6.82 -10.41
CA PRO A 398 -8.54 6.48 -10.30
C PRO A 398 -9.51 7.64 -10.58
N ALA A 399 -9.01 8.86 -10.79
CA ALA A 399 -9.85 10.04 -10.97
C ALA A 399 -10.65 10.00 -12.29
N THR A 400 -11.96 10.17 -12.22
CA THR A 400 -12.88 10.21 -13.38
C THR A 400 -13.21 11.61 -13.86
N THR A 401 -12.92 12.62 -13.05
CA THR A 401 -13.07 14.05 -13.38
C THR A 401 -11.73 14.74 -13.18
N LEU A 402 -11.23 15.37 -14.22
CA LEU A 402 -9.92 16.00 -14.21
C LEU A 402 -10.03 17.51 -14.05
N THR A 403 -8.92 18.12 -13.64
CA THR A 403 -8.74 19.55 -13.51
C THR A 403 -7.57 20.03 -14.37
N GLU A 404 -7.44 21.33 -14.51
CA GLU A 404 -6.45 21.97 -15.38
C GLU A 404 -5.02 21.57 -15.00
N TYR A 405 -4.20 21.10 -15.97
CA TYR A 405 -2.82 20.66 -15.83
C TYR A 405 -2.58 19.53 -14.79
N CYS A 406 -3.61 18.80 -14.33
CA CYS A 406 -3.43 17.84 -13.21
C CYS A 406 -2.41 16.73 -13.50
N TYR A 407 -2.36 16.21 -14.73
CA TYR A 407 -1.41 15.17 -15.18
C TYR A 407 -0.47 15.66 -16.30
N TYR A 408 -0.33 16.98 -16.46
CA TYR A 408 0.53 17.58 -17.47
C TYR A 408 1.96 17.05 -17.39
N MET A 409 2.48 16.49 -18.49
CA MET A 409 3.83 15.91 -18.59
C MET A 409 4.18 14.88 -17.50
N MET A 410 3.18 14.19 -16.93
CA MET A 410 3.39 13.35 -15.74
C MET A 410 4.46 12.28 -15.94
N PHE A 411 4.47 11.59 -17.09
CA PHE A 411 5.43 10.54 -17.47
C PHE A 411 6.31 10.95 -18.67
N TYR A 412 6.44 12.25 -18.94
CA TYR A 412 7.28 12.72 -20.04
C TYR A 412 8.71 12.15 -19.91
N ASN A 413 9.23 11.53 -20.99
CA ASN A 413 10.57 10.91 -21.04
C ASN A 413 10.79 9.78 -19.99
N CYS A 414 9.74 9.01 -19.66
CA CYS A 414 9.87 7.76 -18.91
C CYS A 414 10.19 6.62 -19.90
N THR A 415 11.44 6.56 -20.33
CA THR A 415 11.88 5.71 -21.45
C THR A 415 11.76 4.21 -21.22
N SER A 416 11.70 3.75 -19.96
CA SER A 416 11.50 2.33 -19.59
C SER A 416 10.04 1.97 -19.33
N LEU A 417 9.10 2.92 -19.42
CA LEU A 417 7.68 2.68 -19.14
C LEU A 417 7.08 1.76 -20.22
N THR A 418 6.72 0.55 -19.84
CA THR A 418 6.15 -0.48 -20.74
C THR A 418 4.64 -0.59 -20.62
N VAL A 419 4.07 -0.23 -19.48
CA VAL A 419 2.64 -0.30 -19.16
C VAL A 419 2.15 1.06 -18.69
N ALA A 420 1.23 1.65 -19.46
CA ALA A 420 0.52 2.87 -19.05
C ALA A 420 -0.55 2.54 -18.01
N PRO A 421 -0.96 3.49 -17.15
CA PRO A 421 -2.09 3.31 -16.24
C PRO A 421 -3.41 3.32 -17.01
N GLU A 422 -4.48 2.78 -16.43
CA GLU A 422 -5.83 3.07 -16.89
C GLU A 422 -6.16 4.56 -16.71
N LEU A 423 -6.87 5.13 -17.67
CA LEU A 423 -7.30 6.53 -17.67
C LEU A 423 -8.83 6.61 -17.74
N PRO A 424 -9.54 6.39 -16.62
CA PRO A 424 -11.00 6.24 -16.60
C PRO A 424 -11.75 7.57 -16.76
N ALA A 425 -11.06 8.71 -16.89
CA ALA A 425 -11.69 10.03 -16.90
C ALA A 425 -12.56 10.26 -18.13
N THR A 426 -13.82 10.63 -17.89
CA THR A 426 -14.78 11.04 -18.91
C THR A 426 -15.03 12.54 -18.93
N THR A 427 -14.65 13.26 -17.87
CA THR A 427 -14.70 14.72 -17.77
C THR A 427 -13.28 15.27 -17.76
N LEU A 428 -12.92 15.97 -18.83
CA LEU A 428 -11.59 16.53 -19.04
C LEU A 428 -11.57 18.04 -18.76
N ALA A 429 -10.38 18.56 -18.52
CA ALA A 429 -10.09 19.98 -18.39
C ALA A 429 -8.91 20.35 -19.31
N ASP A 430 -8.68 21.65 -19.49
CA ASP A 430 -7.62 22.15 -20.36
C ASP A 430 -6.25 21.61 -19.91
N HIS A 431 -5.46 21.16 -20.88
CA HIS A 431 -4.10 20.63 -20.68
C HIS A 431 -3.98 19.43 -19.71
N CYS A 432 -5.08 18.75 -19.36
CA CYS A 432 -5.06 17.73 -18.30
C CYS A 432 -4.12 16.55 -18.56
N TYR A 433 -4.02 16.07 -19.81
CA TYR A 433 -3.13 14.99 -20.26
C TYR A 433 -2.08 15.46 -21.28
N GLU A 434 -1.90 16.77 -21.45
CA GLU A 434 -0.94 17.29 -22.43
C GLU A 434 0.47 16.76 -22.16
N ASN A 435 1.11 16.20 -23.19
CA ASN A 435 2.46 15.60 -23.15
C ASN A 435 2.64 14.45 -22.14
N MET A 436 1.56 13.79 -21.69
CA MET A 436 1.63 12.84 -20.56
C MET A 436 2.65 11.72 -20.78
N PHE A 437 2.68 11.12 -21.98
CA PHE A 437 3.58 10.00 -22.35
C PHE A 437 4.60 10.39 -23.44
N THR A 438 4.81 11.67 -23.69
CA THR A 438 5.83 12.11 -24.67
C THR A 438 7.17 11.44 -24.38
N GLN A 439 7.80 10.85 -25.42
CA GLN A 439 9.08 10.14 -25.34
C GLN A 439 9.08 8.89 -24.43
N CYS A 440 7.94 8.26 -24.19
CA CYS A 440 7.87 6.94 -23.55
C CYS A 440 8.22 5.86 -24.60
N THR A 441 9.49 5.75 -24.92
CA THR A 441 9.96 4.95 -26.07
C THR A 441 9.79 3.44 -25.91
N SER A 442 9.55 2.91 -24.69
CA SER A 442 9.24 1.48 -24.44
C SER A 442 7.75 1.17 -24.45
N LEU A 443 6.88 2.19 -24.52
CA LEU A 443 5.43 1.99 -24.54
C LEU A 443 4.98 1.42 -25.88
N THR A 444 4.30 0.25 -25.87
CA THR A 444 3.86 -0.45 -27.07
C THR A 444 2.36 -0.33 -27.33
N VAL A 445 1.56 -0.13 -26.30
CA VAL A 445 0.09 -0.03 -26.34
C VAL A 445 -0.34 1.21 -25.56
N ALA A 446 -1.15 2.05 -26.17
CA ALA A 446 -1.75 3.20 -25.49
C ALA A 446 -2.90 2.77 -24.55
N PRO A 447 -3.16 3.49 -23.45
CA PRO A 447 -4.32 3.26 -22.61
C PRO A 447 -5.59 3.72 -23.32
N GLU A 448 -6.75 3.20 -22.91
CA GLU A 448 -8.05 3.67 -23.43
C GLU A 448 -8.35 5.12 -23.03
N LEU A 449 -9.03 5.85 -23.91
CA LEU A 449 -9.42 7.26 -23.73
C LEU A 449 -10.94 7.42 -23.90
N PRO A 450 -11.75 7.16 -22.85
CA PRO A 450 -13.19 7.03 -22.97
C PRO A 450 -13.95 8.37 -23.11
N ALA A 451 -13.27 9.51 -22.98
CA ALA A 451 -13.94 10.81 -22.98
C ALA A 451 -14.53 11.17 -24.35
N THR A 452 -15.81 11.52 -24.37
CA THR A 452 -16.53 11.99 -25.56
C THR A 452 -16.67 13.51 -25.61
N THR A 453 -16.42 14.21 -24.50
CA THR A 453 -16.36 15.68 -24.41
C THR A 453 -14.92 16.08 -24.09
N LEU A 454 -14.34 16.86 -24.97
CA LEU A 454 -12.94 17.29 -24.91
C LEU A 454 -12.81 18.73 -24.43
N ALA A 455 -11.62 19.04 -23.89
CA ALA A 455 -11.19 20.38 -23.51
C ALA A 455 -9.98 20.81 -24.37
N ASP A 456 -9.60 22.09 -24.33
CA ASP A 456 -8.49 22.62 -25.10
C ASP A 456 -7.16 21.96 -24.69
N ASP A 457 -6.35 21.60 -25.69
CA ASP A 457 -5.04 20.94 -25.50
C ASP A 457 -5.07 19.64 -24.62
N CYS A 458 -6.24 19.04 -24.35
CA CYS A 458 -6.39 17.96 -23.36
C CYS A 458 -5.51 16.73 -23.63
N TYR A 459 -5.34 16.32 -24.91
CA TYR A 459 -4.50 15.19 -25.34
C TYR A 459 -3.35 15.64 -26.26
N ARG A 460 -3.03 16.94 -26.30
CA ARG A 460 -1.96 17.45 -27.14
C ARG A 460 -0.64 16.74 -26.84
N SER A 461 0.04 16.28 -27.89
CA SER A 461 1.35 15.59 -27.81
C SER A 461 1.40 14.38 -26.85
N MET A 462 0.23 13.75 -26.55
CA MET A 462 0.16 12.73 -25.51
C MET A 462 1.13 11.57 -25.74
N PHE A 463 1.29 11.12 -26.99
CA PHE A 463 2.20 10.03 -27.39
C PHE A 463 3.30 10.49 -28.36
N TYR A 464 3.69 11.76 -28.29
CA TYR A 464 4.75 12.34 -29.13
C TYR A 464 6.07 11.57 -28.91
N ASP A 465 6.75 11.13 -30.00
CA ASP A 465 7.98 10.32 -29.96
C ASP A 465 7.86 8.97 -29.20
N CYS A 466 6.67 8.37 -29.10
CA CYS A 466 6.51 7.00 -28.61
C CYS A 466 6.89 6.01 -29.70
N THR A 467 8.20 5.84 -29.92
CA THR A 467 8.74 5.17 -31.11
C THR A 467 8.39 3.68 -31.23
N ASN A 468 8.04 2.99 -30.13
CA ASN A 468 7.62 1.59 -30.14
C ASN A 468 6.08 1.40 -30.07
N LEU A 469 5.31 2.50 -30.06
CA LEU A 469 3.85 2.42 -30.01
C LEU A 469 3.31 1.76 -31.30
N THR A 470 2.60 0.64 -31.16
CA THR A 470 2.04 -0.13 -32.28
C THR A 470 0.53 -0.01 -32.39
N THR A 471 -0.16 0.30 -31.27
CA THR A 471 -1.62 0.35 -31.16
C THR A 471 -2.05 1.67 -30.55
N ALA A 472 -2.88 2.43 -31.28
CA ALA A 472 -3.52 3.64 -30.79
C ALA A 472 -4.78 3.32 -29.97
N PRO A 473 -5.23 4.20 -29.06
CA PRO A 473 -6.52 4.07 -28.37
C PRO A 473 -7.67 4.44 -29.30
N GLU A 474 -8.90 4.06 -28.95
CA GLU A 474 -10.09 4.63 -29.57
C GLU A 474 -10.26 6.12 -29.21
N LEU A 475 -10.77 6.92 -30.15
CA LEU A 475 -11.03 8.36 -29.98
C LEU A 475 -12.50 8.67 -30.27
N PRO A 476 -13.42 8.45 -29.31
CA PRO A 476 -14.86 8.41 -29.56
C PRO A 476 -15.53 9.80 -29.72
N ALA A 477 -14.79 10.89 -29.52
CA ALA A 477 -15.36 12.23 -29.53
C ALA A 477 -15.83 12.66 -30.94
N ALA A 478 -17.09 13.04 -31.03
CA ALA A 478 -17.70 13.53 -32.27
C ALA A 478 -17.61 15.07 -32.46
N THR A 479 -17.32 15.78 -31.36
CA THR A 479 -17.10 17.24 -31.34
C THR A 479 -15.76 17.51 -30.68
N LEU A 480 -14.90 18.28 -31.32
CA LEU A 480 -13.53 18.53 -30.87
C LEU A 480 -13.39 19.91 -30.22
N ALA A 481 -12.35 20.05 -29.39
CA ALA A 481 -11.87 21.30 -28.81
C ALA A 481 -10.59 21.76 -29.51
N ASP A 482 -10.16 23.00 -29.27
CA ASP A 482 -8.96 23.57 -29.88
C ASP A 482 -7.73 22.76 -29.49
N ARG A 483 -6.92 22.38 -30.50
CA ARG A 483 -5.65 21.65 -30.32
C ARG A 483 -5.73 20.32 -29.54
N CYS A 484 -6.94 19.75 -29.32
CA CYS A 484 -7.18 18.59 -28.46
C CYS A 484 -6.32 17.35 -28.81
N TYR A 485 -6.11 17.05 -30.11
CA TYR A 485 -5.28 15.94 -30.58
C TYR A 485 -4.02 16.40 -31.35
N ARG A 486 -3.64 17.69 -31.24
CA ARG A 486 -2.48 18.22 -31.94
C ARG A 486 -1.21 17.47 -31.53
N TYR A 487 -0.39 17.01 -32.51
CA TYR A 487 0.83 16.21 -32.31
C TYR A 487 0.64 14.87 -31.59
N MET A 488 -0.58 14.33 -31.44
CA MET A 488 -0.86 13.22 -30.55
C MET A 488 0.03 11.99 -30.80
N PHE A 489 0.25 11.62 -32.05
CA PHE A 489 1.10 10.48 -32.49
C PHE A 489 2.28 10.95 -33.33
N TRP A 490 2.76 12.17 -33.13
CA TRP A 490 3.91 12.71 -33.87
C TRP A 490 5.12 11.80 -33.70
N ASN A 491 5.74 11.36 -34.82
CA ASN A 491 6.90 10.48 -34.86
C ASN A 491 6.71 9.15 -34.10
N CYS A 492 5.57 8.47 -34.34
CA CYS A 492 5.31 7.10 -33.89
C CYS A 492 5.50 6.15 -35.10
N PRO A 493 6.75 5.81 -35.49
CA PRO A 493 7.06 5.12 -36.74
C PRO A 493 6.54 3.69 -36.79
N ASN A 494 6.27 3.05 -35.65
CA ASN A 494 5.77 1.68 -35.56
C ASN A 494 4.23 1.60 -35.46
N LEU A 495 3.52 2.74 -35.49
CA LEU A 495 2.05 2.76 -35.51
C LEU A 495 1.54 2.26 -36.88
N THR A 496 0.91 1.08 -36.89
CA THR A 496 0.46 0.42 -38.12
C THR A 496 -0.98 0.76 -38.52
N MET A 497 -1.82 1.10 -37.55
CA MET A 497 -3.22 1.46 -37.73
C MET A 497 -3.55 2.75 -36.97
N ALA A 498 -4.17 3.70 -37.66
CA ALA A 498 -4.74 4.88 -37.01
C ALA A 498 -6.06 4.52 -36.30
N PRO A 499 -6.44 5.23 -35.23
CA PRO A 499 -7.77 5.11 -34.64
C PRO A 499 -8.83 5.67 -35.57
N GLU A 500 -10.09 5.29 -35.42
CA GLU A 500 -11.20 5.98 -36.08
C GLU A 500 -11.31 7.41 -35.57
N LEU A 501 -11.65 8.32 -36.47
CA LEU A 501 -11.84 9.74 -36.17
C LEU A 501 -13.30 10.16 -36.52
N PRO A 502 -14.28 9.87 -35.64
CA PRO A 502 -15.70 10.05 -35.95
C PRO A 502 -16.16 11.51 -35.94
N ALA A 503 -15.29 12.46 -35.63
CA ALA A 503 -15.65 13.84 -35.44
C ALA A 503 -16.13 14.52 -36.74
N THR A 504 -17.34 15.05 -36.71
CA THR A 504 -17.92 15.87 -37.77
C THR A 504 -17.88 17.37 -37.46
N THR A 505 -17.68 17.72 -36.18
CA THR A 505 -17.47 19.10 -35.73
C THR A 505 -16.03 19.28 -35.31
N LEU A 506 -15.25 20.00 -36.10
CA LEU A 506 -13.85 20.24 -35.88
C LEU A 506 -13.61 21.54 -35.08
N ALA A 507 -12.43 21.67 -34.50
CA ALA A 507 -11.91 22.86 -33.84
C ALA A 507 -10.54 23.22 -34.41
N ARG A 508 -10.05 24.40 -34.07
CA ARG A 508 -8.79 24.93 -34.57
C ARG A 508 -7.60 24.08 -34.17
N TYR A 509 -6.75 23.69 -35.13
CA TYR A 509 -5.59 22.81 -34.94
C TYR A 509 -5.92 21.44 -34.33
N CYS A 510 -7.14 20.98 -34.33
CA CYS A 510 -7.57 19.79 -33.60
C CYS A 510 -6.77 18.52 -33.95
N TYR A 511 -6.43 18.31 -35.21
CA TYR A 511 -5.64 17.19 -35.73
C TYR A 511 -4.30 17.61 -36.34
N ALA A 512 -3.87 18.86 -36.12
CA ALA A 512 -2.62 19.34 -36.71
C ALA A 512 -1.44 18.47 -36.30
N ASN A 513 -0.66 18.01 -37.29
CA ASN A 513 0.54 17.16 -37.10
C ASN A 513 0.27 15.81 -36.39
N MET A 514 -1.00 15.35 -36.35
CA MET A 514 -1.39 14.20 -35.50
C MET A 514 -0.60 12.93 -35.80
N PHE A 515 -0.36 12.62 -37.07
CA PHE A 515 0.37 11.43 -37.52
C PHE A 515 1.68 11.77 -38.25
N TYR A 516 2.23 12.94 -38.04
CA TYR A 516 3.50 13.32 -38.67
C TYR A 516 4.59 12.27 -38.41
N GLY A 517 5.19 11.74 -39.47
CA GLY A 517 6.29 10.77 -39.35
C GLY A 517 5.88 9.34 -38.93
N CYS A 518 4.57 9.00 -38.96
CA CYS A 518 4.09 7.63 -38.73
C CYS A 518 4.37 6.76 -39.97
N THR A 519 5.62 6.34 -40.13
CA THR A 519 6.10 5.70 -41.36
C THR A 519 5.53 4.31 -41.64
N SER A 520 5.00 3.60 -40.64
CA SER A 520 4.33 2.29 -40.81
C SER A 520 2.85 2.40 -41.15
N LEU A 521 2.27 3.59 -41.09
CA LEU A 521 0.85 3.80 -41.40
C LEU A 521 0.59 3.65 -42.89
N THR A 522 -0.31 2.73 -43.27
CA THR A 522 -0.63 2.44 -44.68
C THR A 522 -1.97 3.02 -45.13
N THR A 523 -2.89 3.19 -44.19
CA THR A 523 -4.25 3.68 -44.43
C THR A 523 -4.59 4.76 -43.41
N ALA A 524 -5.03 5.92 -43.85
CA ALA A 524 -5.58 6.97 -42.99
C ALA A 524 -6.97 6.58 -42.48
N PRO A 525 -7.41 7.08 -41.33
CA PRO A 525 -8.81 6.98 -40.93
C PRO A 525 -9.71 7.78 -41.90
N GLU A 526 -10.96 7.42 -41.97
CA GLU A 526 -11.94 8.27 -42.69
C GLU A 526 -12.08 9.63 -41.97
N LEU A 527 -12.07 10.71 -42.74
CA LEU A 527 -12.24 12.08 -42.26
C LEU A 527 -13.65 12.58 -42.61
N PRO A 528 -14.66 12.40 -41.72
CA PRO A 528 -16.09 12.58 -42.06
C PRO A 528 -16.56 14.04 -42.05
N ALA A 529 -15.78 14.96 -41.53
CA ALA A 529 -16.15 16.37 -41.45
C ALA A 529 -16.33 16.97 -42.83
N THR A 530 -17.50 17.61 -43.08
CA THR A 530 -17.84 18.22 -44.35
C THR A 530 -17.33 19.65 -44.49
N THR A 531 -17.11 20.34 -43.38
CA THR A 531 -16.58 21.71 -43.33
C THR A 531 -15.29 21.71 -42.51
N LEU A 532 -14.20 22.15 -43.11
CA LEU A 532 -12.92 22.27 -42.43
C LEU A 532 -12.83 23.61 -41.69
N VAL A 533 -11.95 23.66 -40.68
CA VAL A 533 -11.67 24.85 -39.89
C VAL A 533 -10.16 25.18 -39.92
N ASP A 534 -9.78 26.36 -39.47
CA ASP A 534 -8.40 26.84 -39.52
C ASP A 534 -7.40 25.82 -38.97
N HIS A 535 -6.42 25.41 -39.79
CA HIS A 535 -5.32 24.51 -39.46
C HIS A 535 -5.75 23.11 -38.96
N CYS A 536 -6.98 22.64 -39.19
CA CYS A 536 -7.50 21.41 -38.61
C CYS A 536 -6.68 20.17 -39.00
N TYR A 537 -6.23 20.05 -40.26
CA TYR A 537 -5.39 18.96 -40.76
C TYR A 537 -3.97 19.43 -41.17
N TYR A 538 -3.51 20.55 -40.65
CA TYR A 538 -2.17 21.11 -40.94
C TYR A 538 -1.09 20.02 -40.66
N GLU A 539 -0.28 19.65 -41.71
CA GLU A 539 0.78 18.64 -41.67
C GLU A 539 0.35 17.28 -41.10
N MET A 540 -0.93 16.90 -41.12
CA MET A 540 -1.48 15.77 -40.39
C MET A 540 -0.80 14.45 -40.70
N PHE A 541 -0.51 14.15 -41.97
CA PHE A 541 0.13 12.93 -42.47
C PHE A 541 1.50 13.19 -43.07
N GLN A 542 2.12 14.34 -42.81
CA GLN A 542 3.43 14.66 -43.37
C GLN A 542 4.46 13.58 -42.98
N ASN A 543 5.25 13.12 -43.97
CA ASN A 543 6.24 12.06 -43.83
C ASN A 543 5.68 10.66 -43.45
N CYS A 544 4.39 10.38 -43.65
CA CYS A 544 3.83 9.04 -43.60
C CYS A 544 4.19 8.26 -44.88
N THR A 545 5.44 7.85 -45.02
CA THR A 545 6.04 7.39 -46.29
C THR A 545 5.40 6.13 -46.89
N ASN A 546 4.65 5.32 -46.11
CA ASN A 546 3.91 4.16 -46.54
C ASN A 546 2.40 4.39 -46.71
N LEU A 547 1.91 5.59 -46.41
CA LEU A 547 0.47 5.90 -46.53
C LEU A 547 0.04 5.89 -47.99
N ARG A 548 -0.98 5.06 -48.32
CA ARG A 548 -1.49 4.83 -49.71
C ARG A 548 -3.00 4.99 -49.84
N ASN A 549 -3.72 5.22 -48.76
CA ASN A 549 -5.18 5.32 -48.80
C ASN A 549 -5.66 6.42 -47.87
N ILE A 550 -6.38 7.40 -48.41
CA ILE A 550 -6.96 8.54 -47.68
C ILE A 550 -8.40 8.73 -48.15
N ILE A 551 -9.33 8.93 -47.21
CA ILE A 551 -10.73 9.21 -47.45
C ILE A 551 -11.11 10.53 -46.76
N VAL A 552 -11.53 11.53 -47.52
CA VAL A 552 -11.94 12.86 -47.03
C VAL A 552 -13.33 13.20 -47.54
N LEU A 553 -14.28 13.49 -46.65
CA LEU A 553 -15.65 13.83 -46.99
C LEU A 553 -15.91 15.35 -46.94
N ALA A 554 -14.88 16.17 -46.83
CA ALA A 554 -15.01 17.61 -46.86
C ALA A 554 -15.56 18.11 -48.19
N THR A 555 -16.47 19.05 -48.10
CA THR A 555 -17.07 19.76 -49.26
C THR A 555 -16.71 21.25 -49.21
N ASP A 556 -16.27 21.75 -48.06
CA ASP A 556 -15.76 23.11 -47.84
C ASP A 556 -14.38 23.05 -47.20
N ILE A 557 -13.36 23.49 -47.92
CA ILE A 557 -11.96 23.54 -47.55
C ILE A 557 -11.43 25.00 -47.58
N SER A 558 -12.29 25.98 -47.47
CA SER A 558 -11.95 27.40 -47.58
C SER A 558 -11.26 27.97 -46.34
N ALA A 559 -11.25 27.20 -45.23
CA ALA A 559 -10.61 27.62 -43.99
C ALA A 559 -9.09 27.79 -44.13
N LYS A 560 -8.53 28.73 -43.37
CA LYS A 560 -7.13 29.11 -43.46
C LYS A 560 -6.21 27.92 -43.10
N ASP A 561 -5.26 27.62 -44.01
CA ASP A 561 -4.20 26.61 -43.80
C ASP A 561 -4.74 25.21 -43.36
N CYS A 562 -6.00 24.88 -43.65
CA CYS A 562 -6.65 23.66 -43.17
C CYS A 562 -6.01 22.36 -43.72
N LEU A 563 -5.35 22.40 -44.89
CA LEU A 563 -4.67 21.30 -45.57
C LEU A 563 -3.19 21.60 -45.88
N THR A 564 -2.56 22.63 -45.28
CA THR A 564 -1.17 23.00 -45.59
C THR A 564 -0.26 21.82 -45.27
N ASP A 565 0.50 21.35 -46.29
CA ASP A 565 1.48 20.26 -46.26
C ASP A 565 1.02 18.95 -45.63
N TRP A 566 -0.33 18.74 -45.54
CA TRP A 566 -0.93 17.63 -44.78
C TRP A 566 -0.61 16.23 -45.32
N VAL A 567 -0.21 16.11 -46.61
CA VAL A 567 0.22 14.85 -47.25
C VAL A 567 1.63 14.94 -47.85
N SER A 568 2.44 15.88 -47.40
CA SER A 568 3.82 16.01 -47.86
C SER A 568 4.65 14.76 -47.44
N GLY A 569 5.33 14.10 -48.41
CA GLY A 569 6.16 12.95 -48.15
C GLY A 569 5.42 11.62 -47.92
N VAL A 570 4.14 11.51 -48.30
CA VAL A 570 3.40 10.22 -48.35
C VAL A 570 3.89 9.35 -49.53
N ALA A 571 3.40 8.09 -49.65
CA ALA A 571 3.79 7.20 -50.72
C ALA A 571 3.51 7.83 -52.10
N SER A 572 4.36 7.55 -53.09
CA SER A 572 4.27 8.09 -54.44
C SER A 572 3.06 7.59 -55.25
N THR A 573 2.38 6.53 -54.77
CA THR A 573 1.17 5.99 -55.40
C THR A 573 0.17 5.56 -54.31
N GLY A 574 -1.11 5.78 -54.57
CA GLY A 574 -2.19 5.44 -53.63
C GLY A 574 -3.57 5.74 -54.22
N THR A 575 -4.58 5.67 -53.37
CA THR A 575 -5.98 6.03 -53.67
C THR A 575 -6.42 7.15 -52.76
N PHE A 576 -6.95 8.22 -53.38
CA PHE A 576 -7.55 9.35 -52.69
C PHE A 576 -9.06 9.38 -52.97
N THR A 577 -9.84 9.11 -51.92
CA THR A 577 -11.31 9.15 -52.03
C THR A 577 -11.80 10.47 -51.47
N LYS A 578 -12.56 11.22 -52.26
CA LYS A 578 -13.13 12.52 -51.88
C LYS A 578 -14.66 12.56 -52.03
N ALA A 579 -15.30 13.49 -51.34
CA ALA A 579 -16.71 13.82 -51.65
C ALA A 579 -16.85 14.20 -53.13
N SER A 580 -17.86 13.66 -53.80
CA SER A 580 -18.08 13.92 -55.23
C SER A 580 -18.34 15.41 -55.54
N SER A 581 -18.86 16.16 -54.57
CA SER A 581 -19.05 17.62 -54.67
C SER A 581 -17.79 18.45 -54.51
N LEU A 582 -16.70 17.91 -53.95
CA LEU A 582 -15.41 18.59 -53.82
C LEU A 582 -14.67 18.54 -55.17
N VAL A 583 -14.59 19.68 -55.84
CA VAL A 583 -13.95 19.77 -57.15
C VAL A 583 -12.43 19.82 -57.02
N GLN A 584 -11.72 19.02 -57.84
CA GLN A 584 -10.27 19.10 -57.97
C GLN A 584 -9.89 20.28 -58.89
N GLY A 585 -8.96 21.12 -58.41
CA GLY A 585 -8.53 22.28 -59.20
C GLY A 585 -7.67 23.24 -58.35
N SER A 586 -7.33 24.38 -58.93
CA SER A 586 -6.49 25.40 -58.31
C SER A 586 -7.24 26.67 -57.91
N GLU A 587 -8.56 26.72 -58.11
CA GLU A 587 -9.38 27.87 -57.73
C GLU A 587 -9.79 27.80 -56.25
N ALA A 588 -10.20 28.93 -55.69
CA ALA A 588 -10.68 29.00 -54.33
C ALA A 588 -11.81 28.00 -54.06
N GLY A 589 -11.72 27.21 -53.00
CA GLY A 589 -12.71 26.17 -52.65
C GLY A 589 -12.52 24.85 -53.40
N GLN A 590 -11.55 24.72 -54.30
CA GLN A 590 -11.17 23.48 -54.97
C GLN A 590 -9.98 22.83 -54.24
N ILE A 591 -9.88 21.49 -54.32
CA ILE A 591 -8.73 20.77 -53.72
C ILE A 591 -7.59 20.70 -54.75
N PRO A 592 -6.41 21.28 -54.50
CA PRO A 592 -5.29 21.25 -55.43
C PRO A 592 -4.61 19.85 -55.49
N THR A 593 -3.80 19.62 -56.52
CA THR A 593 -2.86 18.52 -56.55
C THR A 593 -1.54 18.96 -55.89
N GLY A 594 -0.92 18.11 -55.08
CA GLY A 594 0.33 18.39 -54.37
C GLY A 594 0.25 18.19 -52.86
N THR A 595 1.22 18.71 -52.11
CA THR A 595 1.41 18.46 -50.67
C THR A 595 0.27 18.99 -49.79
N SER A 596 -0.43 20.04 -50.26
CA SER A 596 -1.55 20.68 -49.55
C SER A 596 -2.91 20.29 -50.13
N GLY A 597 -2.97 19.16 -50.85
CA GLY A 597 -4.21 18.70 -51.50
C GLY A 597 -4.21 17.19 -51.76
N ILE A 598 -4.42 16.78 -53.01
CA ILE A 598 -4.36 15.40 -53.45
C ILE A 598 -2.90 15.05 -53.77
N PRO A 599 -2.29 13.99 -53.23
CA PRO A 599 -0.91 13.62 -53.57
C PRO A 599 -0.72 13.38 -55.06
N GLU A 600 0.41 13.81 -55.61
CA GLU A 600 0.75 13.59 -57.01
C GLU A 600 0.85 12.08 -57.32
N GLY A 601 0.27 11.66 -58.49
CA GLY A 601 0.33 10.28 -58.92
C GLY A 601 -0.69 9.33 -58.28
N TRP A 602 -1.55 9.84 -57.39
CA TRP A 602 -2.59 9.05 -56.76
C TRP A 602 -3.83 8.92 -57.62
N THR A 603 -4.53 7.78 -57.56
CA THR A 603 -5.83 7.57 -58.17
C THR A 603 -6.90 8.27 -57.38
N VAL A 604 -7.71 9.13 -58.00
CA VAL A 604 -8.80 9.85 -57.37
C VAL A 604 -10.13 9.10 -57.59
N VAL A 605 -10.89 8.93 -56.52
CA VAL A 605 -12.21 8.26 -56.50
C VAL A 605 -13.22 9.21 -55.85
N ASP A 606 -14.39 9.30 -56.43
CA ASP A 606 -15.52 10.03 -55.85
C ASP A 606 -16.40 9.12 -54.99
N LYS A 607 -16.76 9.58 -53.78
CA LYS A 607 -17.62 8.88 -52.80
C LYS A 607 -18.96 9.57 -52.70
#